data_669ed09d4178de6c833a05a4d7e7e07d
#
_entry.id   669ed09d4178de6c833a05a4d7e7e07d
#
_cell.length_a   1.000
_cell.length_b   1.000
_cell.length_c   1.000
_cell.angle_alpha   90.00
_cell.angle_beta   90.00
_cell.angle_gamma   90.00
#
_symmetry.space_group_name_H-M   'P 1'
#
loop_
_entity.id
_entity.type
_entity.pdbx_description
1 polymer ?
#
loop_
_entity_poly.entity_id
_entity_poly.type
_entity_poly.pdbx_seq_one_letter_code
_entity_poly.pdbx_strand_id
1 'polypeptide(L)'
;MIDPDAPEGTVSYEILIRLLDRDGGLIRPPEFLSLAVQAQMTPTMDRGVIREIFSWLAAHPDALARTWKCSINLSGLTMSDGTIAGFIREQRALYAIPPEKIVFEITESEAIRNPAAASRLVDDLKAEGFGIALDDFGTGLATFEYLKRFPLDYLKIDGSFIRNLVTNPIDEEIVMSTVRVARRLNIRTVAEHVHNQDTLDRLADIGV
;
A
#
# COMPACT_ATOMS: atom_id res chain seq x y z
N MET A 1 9.35 3.53 7.06
CA MET A 1 9.49 2.15 6.55
C MET A 1 10.98 1.90 6.34
N ILE A 2 11.49 0.76 6.80
CA ILE A 2 12.87 0.33 6.55
C ILE A 2 12.85 -0.51 5.27
N ASP A 3 13.66 -0.14 4.28
CA ASP A 3 13.79 -0.87 3.02
C ASP A 3 15.30 -1.08 2.79
N PRO A 4 15.80 -2.33 2.84
CA PRO A 4 17.22 -2.62 2.71
C PRO A 4 17.79 -2.28 1.32
N ASP A 5 16.93 -2.16 0.31
CA ASP A 5 17.32 -1.81 -1.06
C ASP A 5 17.22 -0.31 -1.34
N ALA A 6 16.75 0.50 -0.36
CA ALA A 6 16.65 1.93 -0.52
C ALA A 6 18.04 2.56 -0.60
N PRO A 7 18.31 3.43 -1.58
CA PRO A 7 19.57 4.18 -1.64
C PRO A 7 19.81 4.97 -0.36
N GLU A 8 21.08 5.11 0.02
CA GLU A 8 21.48 5.87 1.20
C GLU A 8 20.91 7.30 1.15
N GLY A 9 20.37 7.78 2.27
CA GLY A 9 19.74 9.09 2.38
C GLY A 9 18.32 9.20 1.82
N THR A 10 17.73 8.09 1.34
CA THR A 10 16.34 8.05 0.91
C THR A 10 15.43 7.40 1.96
N VAL A 11 14.12 7.64 1.83
CA VAL A 11 13.10 7.12 2.75
C VAL A 11 11.90 6.56 2.00
N SER A 12 11.31 5.49 2.54
CA SER A 12 10.02 4.96 2.14
C SER A 12 8.98 5.26 3.23
N TYR A 13 7.79 5.68 2.84
CA TYR A 13 6.72 6.02 3.77
C TYR A 13 5.33 5.78 3.16
N GLU A 14 4.36 5.61 4.04
CA GLU A 14 2.95 5.46 3.69
C GLU A 14 2.17 6.74 4.05
N ILE A 15 1.26 7.13 3.18
CA ILE A 15 0.36 8.27 3.39
C ILE A 15 -0.86 7.81 4.15
N LEU A 16 -1.00 8.32 5.36
CA LEU A 16 -2.12 8.00 6.23
C LEU A 16 -3.01 9.22 6.42
N ILE A 17 -4.23 9.15 5.90
CA ILE A 17 -5.23 10.22 6.01
C ILE A 17 -5.61 10.48 7.48
N ARG A 18 -5.82 11.75 7.81
CA ARG A 18 -6.38 12.21 9.07
C ARG A 18 -7.46 13.23 8.78
N LEU A 19 -8.59 13.15 9.48
CA LEU A 19 -9.66 14.12 9.36
C LEU A 19 -9.59 15.09 10.55
N LEU A 20 -9.73 16.36 10.27
CA LEU A 20 -9.88 17.38 11.31
C LEU A 20 -11.35 17.74 11.45
N ASP A 21 -11.82 17.87 12.68
CA ASP A 21 -13.13 18.43 12.97
C ASP A 21 -13.13 19.96 12.79
N ARG A 22 -14.27 20.59 13.03
CA ARG A 22 -14.44 22.05 12.87
C ARG A 22 -13.58 22.87 13.84
N ASP A 23 -13.22 22.28 14.97
CA ASP A 23 -12.45 22.88 16.04
C ASP A 23 -10.95 22.55 15.94
N GLY A 24 -10.54 21.81 14.89
CA GLY A 24 -9.16 21.38 14.65
C GLY A 24 -8.80 20.08 15.41
N GLY A 25 -9.75 19.41 16.03
CA GLY A 25 -9.56 18.11 16.67
C GLY A 25 -9.33 17.00 15.65
N LEU A 26 -8.46 16.05 15.98
CA LEU A 26 -8.11 14.93 15.10
C LEU A 26 -9.12 13.79 15.23
N ILE A 27 -9.82 13.48 14.15
CA ILE A 27 -10.70 12.31 14.05
C ILE A 27 -9.90 11.14 13.47
N ARG A 28 -9.95 9.99 14.14
CA ARG A 28 -9.18 8.81 13.73
C ARG A 28 -9.79 8.09 12.52
N PRO A 29 -8.97 7.45 11.66
CA PRO A 29 -9.45 6.76 10.46
C PRO A 29 -10.63 5.79 10.70
N PRO A 30 -10.64 4.90 11.72
CA PRO A 30 -11.77 4.00 11.94
C PRO A 30 -13.10 4.71 12.19
N GLU A 31 -13.09 5.93 12.73
CA GLU A 31 -14.28 6.69 13.07
C GLU A 31 -14.96 7.31 11.83
N PHE A 32 -14.20 7.75 10.85
CA PHE A 32 -14.75 8.41 9.66
C PHE A 32 -14.74 7.55 8.39
N LEU A 33 -13.79 6.61 8.24
CA LEU A 33 -13.70 5.79 7.03
C LEU A 33 -14.94 4.91 6.82
N SER A 34 -15.48 4.31 7.90
CA SER A 34 -16.70 3.52 7.81
C SER A 34 -17.90 4.36 7.32
N LEU A 35 -18.01 5.61 7.77
CA LEU A 35 -19.02 6.56 7.32
C LEU A 35 -18.78 7.00 5.88
N ALA A 36 -17.53 7.25 5.50
CA ALA A 36 -17.17 7.62 4.14
C ALA A 36 -17.50 6.50 3.13
N VAL A 37 -17.27 5.24 3.51
CA VAL A 37 -17.66 4.06 2.70
C VAL A 37 -19.18 4.00 2.54
N GLN A 38 -19.95 4.13 3.63
CA GLN A 38 -21.43 4.13 3.59
C GLN A 38 -21.97 5.30 2.75
N ALA A 39 -21.36 6.46 2.83
CA ALA A 39 -21.71 7.64 2.04
C ALA A 39 -21.16 7.61 0.60
N GLN A 40 -20.44 6.56 0.21
CA GLN A 40 -19.76 6.43 -1.10
C GLN A 40 -18.80 7.58 -1.41
N MET A 41 -18.17 8.15 -0.39
CA MET A 41 -17.27 9.31 -0.52
C MET A 41 -15.79 8.93 -0.72
N THR A 42 -15.44 7.67 -0.54
CA THR A 42 -14.04 7.24 -0.61
C THR A 42 -13.37 7.53 -1.96
N PRO A 43 -14.03 7.44 -3.14
CA PRO A 43 -13.39 7.83 -4.39
C PRO A 43 -13.03 9.32 -4.46
N THR A 44 -13.86 10.18 -3.86
CA THR A 44 -13.58 11.62 -3.78
C THR A 44 -12.42 11.90 -2.82
N MET A 45 -12.36 11.16 -1.70
CA MET A 45 -11.27 11.27 -0.73
C MET A 45 -9.95 10.81 -1.34
N ASP A 46 -9.91 9.64 -2.00
CA ASP A 46 -8.70 9.10 -2.62
C ASP A 46 -8.15 10.06 -3.70
N ARG A 47 -9.04 10.64 -4.52
CA ARG A 47 -8.65 11.70 -5.48
C ARG A 47 -8.08 12.94 -4.79
N GLY A 48 -8.66 13.32 -3.66
CA GLY A 48 -8.15 14.42 -2.83
C GLY A 48 -6.75 14.15 -2.32
N VAL A 49 -6.52 12.95 -1.76
CA VAL A 49 -5.21 12.52 -1.25
C VAL A 49 -4.17 12.50 -2.36
N ILE A 50 -4.48 11.90 -3.51
CA ILE A 50 -3.55 11.82 -4.65
C ILE A 50 -3.13 13.23 -5.11
N ARG A 51 -4.12 14.13 -5.29
CA ARG A 51 -3.84 15.51 -5.71
C ARG A 51 -2.97 16.24 -4.70
N GLU A 52 -3.30 16.14 -3.42
CA GLU A 52 -2.57 16.82 -2.35
C GLU A 52 -1.12 16.34 -2.27
N ILE A 53 -0.88 15.02 -2.28
CA ILE A 53 0.45 14.45 -2.23
C ILE A 53 1.28 14.80 -3.46
N PHE A 54 0.72 14.70 -4.67
CA PHE A 54 1.46 15.03 -5.88
C PHE A 54 1.80 16.53 -5.93
N SER A 55 0.84 17.39 -5.55
CA SER A 55 1.06 18.83 -5.43
C SER A 55 2.15 19.15 -4.40
N TRP A 56 2.09 18.50 -3.24
CA TRP A 56 3.07 18.72 -2.16
C TRP A 56 4.48 18.26 -2.58
N LEU A 57 4.60 17.07 -3.17
CA LEU A 57 5.88 16.55 -3.66
C LEU A 57 6.49 17.46 -4.74
N ALA A 58 5.67 17.96 -5.65
CA ALA A 58 6.12 18.90 -6.69
C ALA A 58 6.61 20.24 -6.10
N ALA A 59 5.96 20.71 -5.03
CA ALA A 59 6.34 21.93 -4.32
C ALA A 59 7.57 21.75 -3.43
N HIS A 60 7.99 20.50 -3.14
CA HIS A 60 9.11 20.17 -2.26
C HIS A 60 10.11 19.23 -2.95
N PRO A 61 10.91 19.72 -3.93
CA PRO A 61 11.81 18.90 -4.72
C PRO A 61 12.86 18.16 -3.89
N ASP A 62 13.30 18.72 -2.77
CA ASP A 62 14.25 18.05 -1.85
C ASP A 62 13.60 16.84 -1.17
N ALA A 63 12.32 16.93 -0.80
CA ALA A 63 11.57 15.81 -0.26
C ALA A 63 11.36 14.74 -1.36
N LEU A 64 10.96 15.15 -2.56
CA LEU A 64 10.80 14.25 -3.70
C LEU A 64 12.12 13.53 -4.03
N ALA A 65 13.26 14.24 -4.02
CA ALA A 65 14.57 13.63 -4.29
C ALA A 65 14.90 12.53 -3.26
N ARG A 66 14.60 12.77 -1.98
CA ARG A 66 14.82 11.81 -0.88
C ARG A 66 13.73 10.73 -0.78
N THR A 67 12.62 10.85 -1.48
CA THR A 67 11.61 9.81 -1.51
C THR A 67 12.11 8.61 -2.31
N TRP A 68 12.21 7.44 -1.67
CA TRP A 68 12.41 6.16 -2.36
C TRP A 68 11.07 5.62 -2.83
N LYS A 69 10.14 5.40 -1.89
CA LYS A 69 8.76 4.98 -2.18
C LYS A 69 7.77 5.76 -1.31
N CYS A 70 6.71 6.22 -1.92
CA CYS A 70 5.57 6.85 -1.27
C CYS A 70 4.32 6.01 -1.55
N SER A 71 3.80 5.34 -0.53
CA SER A 71 2.63 4.48 -0.63
C SER A 71 1.34 5.26 -0.41
N ILE A 72 0.36 5.02 -1.28
CA ILE A 72 -0.97 5.66 -1.25
C ILE A 72 -2.05 4.58 -1.32
N ASN A 73 -2.91 4.54 -0.31
CA ASN A 73 -4.03 3.61 -0.24
C ASN A 73 -5.14 3.97 -1.24
N LEU A 74 -5.71 2.95 -1.90
CA LEU A 74 -6.89 3.08 -2.75
C LEU A 74 -8.04 2.22 -2.20
N SER A 75 -9.21 2.81 -2.03
CA SER A 75 -10.40 2.11 -1.57
C SER A 75 -11.03 1.22 -2.64
N GLY A 76 -11.81 0.23 -2.23
CA GLY A 76 -12.48 -0.69 -3.15
C GLY A 76 -13.50 -0.02 -4.08
N LEU A 77 -14.16 1.06 -3.62
CA LEU A 77 -15.03 1.86 -4.49
C LEU A 77 -14.21 2.59 -5.56
N THR A 78 -13.02 3.09 -5.20
CA THR A 78 -12.09 3.72 -6.15
C THR A 78 -11.58 2.73 -7.18
N MET A 79 -11.27 1.48 -6.78
CA MET A 79 -10.89 0.43 -7.74
C MET A 79 -11.97 0.17 -8.79
N SER A 80 -13.24 0.33 -8.41
CA SER A 80 -14.39 0.13 -9.30
C SER A 80 -14.71 1.34 -10.16
N ASP A 81 -14.10 2.48 -9.88
CA ASP A 81 -14.23 3.72 -10.67
C ASP A 81 -13.33 3.66 -11.91
N GLY A 82 -13.90 3.34 -13.06
CA GLY A 82 -13.17 3.22 -14.32
C GLY A 82 -12.47 4.51 -14.79
N THR A 83 -12.61 5.62 -14.06
CA THR A 83 -11.97 6.91 -14.40
C THR A 83 -10.76 7.24 -13.54
N ILE A 84 -10.48 6.44 -12.49
CA ILE A 84 -9.40 6.76 -11.54
C ILE A 84 -8.00 6.69 -12.19
N ALA A 85 -7.73 5.69 -13.03
CA ALA A 85 -6.45 5.57 -13.71
C ALA A 85 -6.15 6.79 -14.61
N GLY A 86 -7.17 7.26 -15.34
CA GLY A 86 -7.09 8.50 -16.13
C GLY A 86 -6.78 9.72 -15.27
N PHE A 87 -7.48 9.85 -14.14
CA PHE A 87 -7.23 10.94 -13.19
C PHE A 87 -5.79 10.90 -12.62
N ILE A 88 -5.31 9.73 -12.21
CA ILE A 88 -3.93 9.57 -11.70
C ILE A 88 -2.90 9.99 -12.76
N ARG A 89 -3.11 9.57 -14.02
CA ARG A 89 -2.27 9.96 -15.16
C ARG A 89 -2.24 11.47 -15.36
N GLU A 90 -3.39 12.11 -15.31
CA GLU A 90 -3.50 13.58 -15.44
C GLU A 90 -2.76 14.30 -14.31
N GLN A 91 -2.95 13.86 -13.06
CA GLN A 91 -2.27 14.46 -11.92
C GLN A 91 -0.75 14.25 -11.99
N ARG A 92 -0.30 13.03 -12.36
CA ARG A 92 1.11 12.74 -12.58
C ARG A 92 1.74 13.68 -13.61
N ALA A 93 1.07 13.86 -14.73
CA ALA A 93 1.54 14.76 -15.81
C ALA A 93 1.57 16.22 -15.37
N LEU A 94 0.53 16.68 -14.66
CA LEU A 94 0.42 18.04 -14.14
C LEU A 94 1.54 18.41 -13.18
N TYR A 95 1.89 17.49 -12.28
CA TYR A 95 2.88 17.71 -11.22
C TYR A 95 4.26 17.12 -11.53
N ALA A 96 4.44 16.50 -12.71
CA ALA A 96 5.68 15.87 -13.16
C ALA A 96 6.25 14.85 -12.13
N ILE A 97 5.36 14.04 -11.50
CA ILE A 97 5.77 13.06 -10.50
C ILE A 97 6.39 11.83 -11.16
N PRO A 98 7.59 11.39 -10.74
CA PRO A 98 8.19 10.14 -11.20
C PRO A 98 7.35 8.94 -10.71
N PRO A 99 6.73 8.15 -11.61
CA PRO A 99 5.80 7.11 -11.21
C PRO A 99 6.48 6.00 -10.40
N GLU A 100 7.75 5.72 -10.65
CA GLU A 100 8.52 4.72 -9.92
C GLU A 100 8.70 5.02 -8.43
N LYS A 101 8.44 6.26 -7.99
CA LYS A 101 8.47 6.65 -6.58
C LYS A 101 7.12 6.43 -5.86
N ILE A 102 6.06 6.20 -6.60
CA ILE A 102 4.70 6.04 -6.04
C ILE A 102 4.30 4.58 -6.08
N VAL A 103 3.74 4.11 -4.97
CA VAL A 103 3.16 2.77 -4.83
C VAL A 103 1.69 2.93 -4.45
N PHE A 104 0.80 2.34 -5.23
CA PHE A 104 -0.62 2.27 -4.85
C PHE A 104 -0.88 0.97 -4.09
N GLU A 105 -1.57 1.07 -2.96
CA GLU A 105 -1.91 -0.05 -2.09
C GLU A 105 -3.39 -0.38 -2.21
N ILE A 106 -3.70 -1.65 -2.40
CA ILE A 106 -5.06 -2.20 -2.42
C ILE A 106 -5.13 -3.33 -1.41
N THR A 107 -6.20 -3.39 -0.61
CA THR A 107 -6.33 -4.47 0.37
C THR A 107 -6.67 -5.80 -0.30
N GLU A 108 -6.20 -6.90 0.29
CA GLU A 108 -6.53 -8.26 -0.12
C GLU A 108 -8.05 -8.46 -0.27
N SER A 109 -8.81 -8.06 0.74
CA SER A 109 -10.26 -8.22 0.79
C SER A 109 -10.98 -7.54 -0.37
N GLU A 110 -10.52 -6.37 -0.79
CA GLU A 110 -11.12 -5.63 -1.91
C GLU A 110 -10.74 -6.20 -3.27
N ALA A 111 -9.48 -6.63 -3.43
CA ALA A 111 -9.02 -7.33 -4.63
C ALA A 111 -9.81 -8.64 -4.86
N ILE A 112 -10.13 -9.37 -3.79
CA ILE A 112 -10.95 -10.60 -3.86
C ILE A 112 -12.41 -10.28 -4.19
N ARG A 113 -12.97 -9.21 -3.62
CA ARG A 113 -14.37 -8.85 -3.82
C ARG A 113 -14.68 -8.46 -5.27
N ASN A 114 -13.76 -7.78 -5.95
CA ASN A 114 -13.91 -7.39 -7.35
C ASN A 114 -12.63 -7.61 -8.18
N PRO A 115 -12.28 -8.89 -8.47
CA PRO A 115 -11.00 -9.21 -9.12
C PRO A 115 -10.84 -8.60 -10.52
N ALA A 116 -11.95 -8.43 -11.23
CA ALA A 116 -11.91 -7.86 -12.59
C ALA A 116 -11.61 -6.35 -12.57
N ALA A 117 -12.14 -5.62 -11.60
CA ALA A 117 -11.83 -4.20 -11.44
C ALA A 117 -10.39 -4.01 -10.93
N ALA A 118 -9.98 -4.80 -9.93
CA ALA A 118 -8.60 -4.79 -9.43
C ALA A 118 -7.59 -5.07 -10.55
N SER A 119 -7.80 -6.11 -11.38
CA SER A 119 -6.89 -6.43 -12.49
C SER A 119 -6.76 -5.27 -13.47
N ARG A 120 -7.88 -4.69 -13.92
CA ARG A 120 -7.83 -3.55 -14.85
C ARG A 120 -7.06 -2.36 -14.27
N LEU A 121 -7.38 -1.97 -13.03
CA LEU A 121 -6.70 -0.85 -12.38
C LEU A 121 -5.20 -1.12 -12.22
N VAL A 122 -4.82 -2.31 -11.76
CA VAL A 122 -3.42 -2.71 -11.60
C VAL A 122 -2.69 -2.65 -12.95
N ASP A 123 -3.28 -3.20 -14.01
CA ASP A 123 -2.68 -3.19 -15.35
C ASP A 123 -2.50 -1.76 -15.86
N ASP A 124 -3.51 -0.88 -15.68
CA ASP A 124 -3.44 0.53 -16.07
C ASP A 124 -2.33 1.29 -15.31
N LEU A 125 -2.24 1.10 -13.99
CA LEU A 125 -1.22 1.76 -13.17
C LEU A 125 0.19 1.23 -13.45
N LYS A 126 0.33 -0.07 -13.68
CA LYS A 126 1.62 -0.69 -14.08
C LYS A 126 2.08 -0.18 -15.46
N ALA A 127 1.17 0.00 -16.40
CA ALA A 127 1.50 0.56 -17.71
C ALA A 127 2.04 2.00 -17.63
N GLU A 128 1.63 2.76 -16.60
CA GLU A 128 2.15 4.11 -16.31
C GLU A 128 3.46 4.10 -15.49
N GLY A 129 3.93 2.94 -15.03
CA GLY A 129 5.18 2.78 -14.28
C GLY A 129 5.05 2.90 -12.76
N PHE A 130 3.83 2.91 -12.22
CA PHE A 130 3.60 2.92 -10.78
C PHE A 130 3.89 1.56 -10.14
N GLY A 131 4.28 1.57 -8.86
CA GLY A 131 4.34 0.38 -8.02
C GLY A 131 2.96 -0.01 -7.50
N ILE A 132 2.74 -1.31 -7.27
CA ILE A 132 1.51 -1.86 -6.70
C ILE A 132 1.85 -2.72 -5.49
N ALA A 133 1.15 -2.47 -4.39
CA ALA A 133 1.20 -3.30 -3.19
C ALA A 133 -0.16 -3.95 -2.91
N LEU A 134 -0.14 -5.21 -2.50
CA LEU A 134 -1.29 -5.87 -1.90
C LEU A 134 -1.17 -5.79 -0.38
N ASP A 135 -2.15 -5.19 0.26
CA ASP A 135 -2.16 -4.88 1.69
C ASP A 135 -3.02 -5.86 2.50
N ASP A 136 -2.77 -5.94 3.82
CA ASP A 136 -3.46 -6.80 4.80
C ASP A 136 -3.43 -8.29 4.43
N PHE A 137 -2.35 -8.77 3.77
CA PHE A 137 -2.29 -10.14 3.29
C PHE A 137 -2.30 -11.17 4.41
N GLY A 138 -3.19 -12.16 4.26
CA GLY A 138 -3.36 -13.28 5.17
C GLY A 138 -4.59 -13.16 6.09
N THR A 139 -5.27 -12.02 6.11
CA THR A 139 -6.49 -11.82 6.93
C THR A 139 -7.77 -12.27 6.22
N GLY A 140 -7.70 -12.47 4.91
CA GLY A 140 -8.83 -12.85 4.05
C GLY A 140 -8.84 -14.32 3.66
N LEU A 141 -9.73 -14.65 2.73
CA LEU A 141 -9.86 -15.98 2.13
C LEU A 141 -8.95 -16.14 0.88
N ALA A 142 -7.97 -15.22 0.69
CA ALA A 142 -7.12 -15.31 -0.48
C ALA A 142 -6.28 -16.57 -0.44
N THR A 143 -6.32 -17.24 -1.54
CA THR A 143 -5.35 -18.27 -1.87
C THR A 143 -4.17 -17.60 -2.58
N PHE A 144 -2.98 -18.18 -2.50
CA PHE A 144 -1.80 -17.75 -3.27
C PHE A 144 -2.05 -17.66 -4.80
N GLU A 145 -3.21 -18.13 -5.27
CA GLU A 145 -3.64 -18.03 -6.66
C GLU A 145 -3.84 -16.57 -7.09
N TYR A 146 -4.34 -15.70 -6.20
CA TYR A 146 -4.51 -14.27 -6.51
C TYR A 146 -3.16 -13.57 -6.72
N LEU A 147 -2.11 -13.95 -6.00
CA LEU A 147 -0.78 -13.39 -6.19
C LEU A 147 -0.21 -13.65 -7.60
N LYS A 148 -0.64 -14.74 -8.27
CA LYS A 148 -0.25 -15.02 -9.65
C LYS A 148 -0.98 -14.15 -10.67
N ARG A 149 -2.14 -13.63 -10.28
CA ARG A 149 -3.03 -12.90 -11.18
C ARG A 149 -2.64 -11.44 -11.36
N PHE A 150 -2.10 -10.83 -10.30
CA PHE A 150 -1.76 -9.41 -10.30
C PHE A 150 -0.25 -9.21 -10.43
N PRO A 151 0.23 -8.30 -11.28
CA PRO A 151 1.65 -7.93 -11.37
C PRO A 151 2.05 -7.02 -10.20
N LEU A 152 2.11 -7.59 -8.99
CA LEU A 152 2.44 -6.91 -7.75
C LEU A 152 3.95 -6.67 -7.63
N ASP A 153 4.33 -5.54 -7.04
CA ASP A 153 5.70 -5.25 -6.62
C ASP A 153 5.92 -5.59 -5.14
N TYR A 154 4.88 -5.39 -4.33
CA TYR A 154 4.95 -5.56 -2.87
C TYR A 154 3.77 -6.37 -2.34
N LEU A 155 4.05 -7.14 -1.29
CA LEU A 155 3.08 -7.88 -0.49
C LEU A 155 3.27 -7.48 0.97
N LYS A 156 2.31 -6.76 1.54
CA LYS A 156 2.33 -6.33 2.94
C LYS A 156 1.68 -7.41 3.80
N ILE A 157 2.47 -7.96 4.71
CA ILE A 157 2.02 -9.02 5.63
C ILE A 157 1.35 -8.36 6.82
N ASP A 158 0.09 -8.71 7.07
CA ASP A 158 -0.71 -8.09 8.12
C ASP A 158 -0.06 -8.20 9.50
N GLY A 159 -0.19 -7.13 10.26
CA GLY A 159 0.40 -7.02 11.58
C GLY A 159 -0.10 -8.06 12.61
N SER A 160 -1.21 -8.77 12.36
CA SER A 160 -1.67 -9.84 13.25
C SER A 160 -0.69 -11.00 13.34
N PHE A 161 -0.02 -11.32 12.22
CA PHE A 161 1.03 -12.36 12.16
C PHE A 161 2.37 -11.84 12.68
N ILE A 162 2.64 -10.56 12.51
CA ILE A 162 3.92 -9.95 12.89
C ILE A 162 4.03 -9.73 14.41
N ARG A 163 2.92 -9.34 15.06
CA ARG A 163 2.91 -9.07 16.51
C ARG A 163 3.36 -10.24 17.36
N ASN A 164 3.07 -11.46 16.95
CA ASN A 164 3.39 -12.67 17.70
C ASN A 164 4.48 -13.53 17.02
N LEU A 165 5.16 -13.00 16.02
CA LEU A 165 6.12 -13.73 15.18
C LEU A 165 7.14 -14.54 15.98
N VAL A 166 7.70 -13.98 17.06
CA VAL A 166 8.73 -14.60 17.87
C VAL A 166 8.17 -15.61 18.89
N THR A 167 6.88 -15.49 19.24
CA THR A 167 6.27 -16.28 20.32
C THR A 167 5.27 -17.32 19.83
N ASN A 168 4.78 -17.20 18.61
CA ASN A 168 3.81 -18.12 18.01
C ASN A 168 4.41 -18.83 16.78
N PRO A 169 4.75 -20.14 16.89
CA PRO A 169 5.32 -20.88 15.76
C PRO A 169 4.42 -20.97 14.52
N ILE A 170 3.09 -20.83 14.69
CA ILE A 170 2.15 -20.86 13.56
C ILE A 170 2.25 -19.55 12.78
N ASP A 171 2.26 -18.40 13.47
CA ASP A 171 2.40 -17.10 12.83
C ASP A 171 3.76 -17.00 12.10
N GLU A 172 4.82 -17.52 12.71
CA GLU A 172 6.14 -17.60 12.09
C GLU A 172 6.12 -18.43 10.80
N GLU A 173 5.50 -19.63 10.82
CA GLU A 173 5.42 -20.48 9.61
C GLU A 173 4.56 -19.83 8.51
N ILE A 174 3.51 -19.10 8.86
CA ILE A 174 2.70 -18.33 7.89
C ILE A 174 3.57 -17.27 7.22
N VAL A 175 4.31 -16.48 8.00
CA VAL A 175 5.20 -15.44 7.47
C VAL A 175 6.28 -16.06 6.58
N MET A 176 6.97 -17.12 7.03
CA MET A 176 8.00 -17.80 6.24
C MET A 176 7.44 -18.36 4.93
N SER A 177 6.25 -18.95 4.96
CA SER A 177 5.60 -19.50 3.77
C SER A 177 5.21 -18.40 2.78
N THR A 178 4.68 -17.28 3.29
CA THR A 178 4.33 -16.10 2.50
C THR A 178 5.56 -15.53 1.81
N VAL A 179 6.66 -15.34 2.54
CA VAL A 179 7.94 -14.83 1.98
C VAL A 179 8.47 -15.76 0.90
N ARG A 180 8.44 -17.08 1.13
CA ARG A 180 8.90 -18.07 0.12
C ARG A 180 8.09 -17.99 -1.18
N VAL A 181 6.76 -17.86 -1.08
CA VAL A 181 5.89 -17.75 -2.26
C VAL A 181 6.10 -16.40 -2.97
N ALA A 182 6.10 -15.29 -2.23
CA ALA A 182 6.32 -13.95 -2.77
C ALA A 182 7.66 -13.88 -3.55
N ARG A 183 8.74 -14.42 -2.96
CA ARG A 183 10.06 -14.47 -3.61
C ARG A 183 10.05 -15.27 -4.93
N ARG A 184 9.27 -16.36 -5.02
CA ARG A 184 9.11 -17.13 -6.26
C ARG A 184 8.36 -16.37 -7.36
N LEU A 185 7.55 -15.41 -6.96
CA LEU A 185 6.78 -14.54 -7.85
C LEU A 185 7.50 -13.20 -8.14
N ASN A 186 8.73 -12.99 -7.61
CA ASN A 186 9.47 -11.74 -7.64
C ASN A 186 8.71 -10.57 -6.99
N ILE A 187 7.93 -10.85 -5.96
CA ILE A 187 7.20 -9.86 -5.15
C ILE A 187 8.02 -9.63 -3.88
N ARG A 188 8.28 -8.37 -3.53
CA ARG A 188 8.91 -8.00 -2.25
C ARG A 188 7.91 -8.08 -1.12
N THR A 189 8.35 -8.54 0.05
CA THR A 189 7.49 -8.58 1.24
C THR A 189 7.76 -7.37 2.13
N VAL A 190 6.71 -6.86 2.76
CA VAL A 190 6.77 -5.79 3.77
C VAL A 190 6.06 -6.29 5.02
N ALA A 191 6.70 -6.21 6.17
CA ALA A 191 6.07 -6.56 7.45
C ALA A 191 5.50 -5.29 8.10
N GLU A 192 4.26 -5.38 8.55
CA GLU A 192 3.59 -4.29 9.25
C GLU A 192 3.69 -4.43 10.77
N HIS A 193 3.51 -3.31 11.49
CA HIS A 193 3.46 -3.29 12.96
C HIS A 193 4.65 -3.94 13.67
N VAL A 194 5.85 -3.83 13.13
CA VAL A 194 7.09 -4.23 13.81
C VAL A 194 7.31 -3.32 15.02
N HIS A 195 7.27 -3.88 16.23
CA HIS A 195 7.20 -3.12 17.47
C HIS A 195 8.41 -3.29 18.39
N ASN A 196 9.30 -4.24 18.11
CA ASN A 196 10.52 -4.47 18.88
C ASN A 196 11.67 -5.01 18.01
N GLN A 197 12.88 -5.01 18.57
CA GLN A 197 14.09 -5.42 17.88
C GLN A 197 14.11 -6.94 17.58
N ASP A 198 13.64 -7.78 18.50
CA ASP A 198 13.63 -9.25 18.31
C ASP A 198 12.77 -9.63 17.09
N THR A 199 11.63 -8.97 16.92
CA THR A 199 10.76 -9.16 15.74
C THR A 199 11.47 -8.68 14.46
N LEU A 200 12.15 -7.53 14.50
CA LEU A 200 12.90 -7.00 13.36
C LEU A 200 14.02 -7.95 12.94
N ASP A 201 14.81 -8.43 13.92
CA ASP A 201 15.92 -9.36 13.66
C ASP A 201 15.39 -10.67 13.06
N ARG A 202 14.27 -11.18 13.61
CA ARG A 202 13.65 -12.41 13.07
C ARG A 202 13.12 -12.22 11.63
N LEU A 203 12.52 -11.08 11.32
CA LEU A 203 12.08 -10.75 9.96
C LEU A 203 13.26 -10.69 8.99
N ALA A 204 14.38 -10.09 9.40
CA ALA A 204 15.59 -10.05 8.59
C ALA A 204 16.14 -11.48 8.32
N ASP A 205 16.14 -12.38 9.30
CA ASP A 205 16.54 -13.79 9.14
C ASP A 205 15.63 -14.54 8.15
N ILE A 206 14.32 -14.25 8.17
CA ILE A 206 13.32 -14.81 7.23
C ILE A 206 13.52 -14.23 5.83
N GLY A 207 14.03 -13.00 5.73
CA GLY A 207 14.30 -12.30 4.49
C GLY A 207 13.13 -11.44 4.00
N VAL A 208 12.49 -10.76 4.95
CA VAL A 208 11.46 -9.72 4.70
C VAL A 208 12.14 -8.39 4.46
#